data_99ad4f3907aa49c54c93fb4d22a8e5bc
#
_entry.id   99ad4f3907aa49c54c93fb4d22a8e5bc
#
_cell.length_a   1.000
_cell.length_b   1.000
_cell.length_c   1.000
_cell.angle_alpha   90.00
_cell.angle_beta   90.00
_cell.angle_gamma   90.00
#
_symmetry.space_group_name_H-M   'P 1'
#
loop_
_entity.id
_entity.type
_entity.pdbx_description
1 polymer ?
#
loop_
_entity_poly.entity_id
_entity_poly.type
_entity_poly.pdbx_seq_one_letter_code
_entity_poly.pdbx_strand_id
1 'polypeptide(L)'
;NNKKQGRCPFSPLTLLAALLLIGGMLAIILPVLQWDAEVSAEAGEYEQLREQHQQAEARETAEAEEETQNQHAAPPVSLAEEGSTVRQSENAVGEQAAQVTVDLSAYLAQNPDFIAWLRIPETNVDYPVVQTDDPDDYLNHTFSGKQSVVGTLFSLADADYKAPGRNIAIYGHHLRSSGEKMFTSLMR
;
A
#
# COMPACT_ATOMS: atom_id res chain seq x y z
N ASN A 1 -11.96 38.18 66.42
CA ASN A 1 -11.52 37.98 65.04
C ASN A 1 -10.78 36.62 64.94
N ASN A 2 -11.52 35.58 64.65
CA ASN A 2 -10.97 34.22 64.49
C ASN A 2 -10.72 33.97 63.03
N LYS A 3 -9.49 34.19 62.54
CA LYS A 3 -9.03 33.81 61.22
C LYS A 3 -8.88 32.29 61.20
N LYS A 4 -9.85 31.59 60.62
CA LYS A 4 -9.71 30.18 60.23
C LYS A 4 -8.63 30.11 59.13
N GLN A 5 -7.41 29.74 59.52
CA GLN A 5 -6.39 29.31 58.61
C GLN A 5 -6.86 27.99 57.96
N GLY A 6 -7.23 28.07 56.65
CA GLY A 6 -7.52 26.87 55.87
C GLY A 6 -6.25 26.05 55.75
N ARG A 7 -6.15 24.93 56.48
CA ARG A 7 -5.11 23.92 56.34
C ARG A 7 -5.37 23.21 55.01
N CYS A 8 -4.43 23.29 54.09
CA CYS A 8 -4.44 22.44 52.91
C CYS A 8 -4.49 20.95 53.38
N PRO A 9 -5.47 20.15 52.92
CA PRO A 9 -5.72 18.84 53.43
C PRO A 9 -4.62 17.81 53.06
N PHE A 10 -3.64 18.19 52.25
CA PHE A 10 -2.59 17.28 51.77
C PHE A 10 -1.23 17.67 52.33
N SER A 11 -0.49 16.70 52.82
CA SER A 11 0.89 16.89 53.21
C SER A 11 1.78 17.08 51.99
N PRO A 12 2.89 17.83 52.05
CA PRO A 12 3.82 17.98 50.91
C PRO A 12 4.32 16.65 50.36
N LEU A 13 4.41 15.65 51.20
CA LEU A 13 4.80 14.29 50.81
C LEU A 13 3.76 13.60 49.93
N THR A 14 2.45 13.78 50.24
CA THR A 14 1.36 13.24 49.41
C THR A 14 1.27 13.91 48.05
N LEU A 15 1.53 15.21 48.00
CA LEU A 15 1.60 15.96 46.74
C LEU A 15 2.78 15.51 45.88
N LEU A 16 3.95 15.29 46.49
CA LEU A 16 5.12 14.78 45.78
C LEU A 16 4.87 13.37 45.24
N ALA A 17 4.27 12.48 46.03
CA ALA A 17 3.92 11.14 45.59
C ALA A 17 2.91 11.15 44.45
N ALA A 18 1.90 12.02 44.48
CA ALA A 18 0.93 12.18 43.40
C ALA A 18 1.59 12.68 42.10
N LEU A 19 2.50 13.65 42.18
CA LEU A 19 3.25 14.16 41.02
C LEU A 19 4.15 13.07 40.40
N LEU A 20 4.81 12.26 41.21
CA LEU A 20 5.62 11.12 40.72
C LEU A 20 4.77 10.06 40.03
N LEU A 21 3.59 9.75 40.55
CA LEU A 21 2.65 8.82 39.92
C LEU A 21 2.12 9.35 38.58
N ILE A 22 1.72 10.63 38.55
CA ILE A 22 1.25 11.28 37.31
C ILE A 22 2.39 11.33 36.28
N GLY A 23 3.59 11.75 36.70
CA GLY A 23 4.76 11.77 35.83
C GLY A 23 5.12 10.39 35.28
N GLY A 24 5.06 9.34 36.12
CA GLY A 24 5.27 7.96 35.70
C GLY A 24 4.21 7.47 34.72
N MET A 25 2.93 7.78 34.95
CA MET A 25 1.86 7.46 34.01
C MET A 25 2.04 8.18 32.67
N LEU A 26 2.36 9.47 32.69
CA LEU A 26 2.59 10.24 31.46
C LEU A 26 3.79 9.69 30.68
N ALA A 27 4.86 9.28 31.34
CA ALA A 27 6.04 8.71 30.71
C ALA A 27 5.75 7.39 29.95
N ILE A 28 4.68 6.67 30.33
CA ILE A 28 4.23 5.47 29.65
C ILE A 28 3.19 5.78 28.57
N ILE A 29 2.22 6.66 28.87
CA ILE A 29 1.09 6.94 27.99
C ILE A 29 1.54 7.76 26.75
N LEU A 30 2.43 8.75 26.92
CA LEU A 30 2.86 9.58 25.81
C LEU A 30 3.54 8.81 24.66
N PRO A 31 4.49 7.89 24.93
CA PRO A 31 5.08 7.08 23.86
C PRO A 31 4.05 6.19 23.15
N VAL A 32 3.08 5.63 23.87
CA VAL A 32 2.02 4.81 23.27
C VAL A 32 1.11 5.63 22.35
N LEU A 33 0.71 6.83 22.78
CA LEU A 33 -0.10 7.74 21.96
C LEU A 33 0.67 8.24 20.72
N GLN A 34 1.97 8.48 20.85
CA GLN A 34 2.83 8.85 19.72
C GLN A 34 2.94 7.70 18.72
N TRP A 35 3.15 6.48 19.20
CA TRP A 35 3.17 5.28 18.36
C TRP A 35 1.88 5.10 17.55
N ASP A 36 0.72 5.21 18.20
CA ASP A 36 -0.58 5.10 17.51
C ASP A 36 -0.79 6.21 16.47
N ALA A 37 -0.30 7.43 16.76
CA ALA A 37 -0.38 8.55 15.83
C ALA A 37 0.52 8.34 14.60
N GLU A 38 1.75 7.84 14.78
CA GLU A 38 2.67 7.52 13.67
C GLU A 38 2.08 6.42 12.78
N VAL A 39 1.65 5.29 13.36
CA VAL A 39 1.04 4.18 12.61
C VAL A 39 -0.21 4.63 11.86
N SER A 40 -0.99 5.56 12.42
CA SER A 40 -2.19 6.10 11.77
C SER A 40 -1.86 7.04 10.61
N ALA A 41 -0.81 7.86 10.75
CA ALA A 41 -0.34 8.76 9.69
C ALA A 41 0.21 7.97 8.48
N GLU A 42 0.97 6.92 8.73
CA GLU A 42 1.48 6.01 7.70
C GLU A 42 0.36 5.29 6.97
N ALA A 43 -0.70 4.88 7.69
CA ALA A 43 -1.89 4.31 7.07
C ALA A 43 -2.55 5.27 6.08
N GLY A 44 -2.57 6.55 6.38
CA GLY A 44 -3.10 7.58 5.49
C GLY A 44 -2.29 7.71 4.19
N GLU A 45 -0.97 7.57 4.23
CA GLU A 45 -0.12 7.60 3.03
C GLU A 45 -0.47 6.43 2.08
N TYR A 46 -0.58 5.21 2.60
CA TYR A 46 -0.92 4.04 1.79
C TYR A 46 -2.36 4.07 1.28
N GLU A 47 -3.29 4.65 2.02
CA GLU A 47 -4.66 4.84 1.55
C GLU A 47 -4.71 5.82 0.37
N GLN A 48 -3.98 6.92 0.42
CA GLN A 48 -3.86 7.85 -0.70
C GLN A 48 -3.23 7.21 -1.94
N LEU A 49 -2.16 6.42 -1.77
CA LEU A 49 -1.53 5.69 -2.86
C LEU A 49 -2.49 4.68 -3.49
N ARG A 50 -3.29 4.00 -2.68
CA ARG A 50 -4.31 3.05 -3.13
C ARG A 50 -5.42 3.73 -3.90
N GLU A 51 -5.93 4.87 -3.40
CA GLU A 51 -6.93 5.67 -4.12
C GLU A 51 -6.40 6.17 -5.47
N GLN A 52 -5.15 6.62 -5.52
CA GLN A 52 -4.49 7.01 -6.78
C GLN A 52 -4.43 5.83 -7.77
N HIS A 53 -4.07 4.65 -7.27
CA HIS A 53 -3.99 3.45 -8.10
C HIS A 53 -5.35 3.04 -8.67
N GLN A 54 -6.39 3.01 -7.85
CA GLN A 54 -7.75 2.70 -8.27
C GLN A 54 -8.29 3.73 -9.30
N GLN A 55 -7.95 5.01 -9.12
CA GLN A 55 -8.32 6.04 -10.08
C GLN A 55 -7.59 5.89 -11.42
N ALA A 56 -6.31 5.49 -11.40
CA ALA A 56 -5.55 5.20 -12.62
C ALA A 56 -6.14 4.00 -13.36
N GLU A 57 -6.41 2.89 -12.68
CA GLU A 57 -7.09 1.72 -13.25
C GLU A 57 -8.46 2.06 -13.86
N ALA A 58 -9.27 2.87 -13.15
CA ALA A 58 -10.59 3.28 -13.62
C ALA A 58 -10.54 4.16 -14.88
N ARG A 59 -9.52 5.00 -15.02
CA ARG A 59 -9.32 5.83 -16.22
C ARG A 59 -8.96 4.99 -17.43
N GLU A 60 -8.01 4.08 -17.29
CA GLU A 60 -7.58 3.22 -18.39
C GLU A 60 -8.68 2.27 -18.86
N THR A 61 -9.48 1.72 -17.91
CA THR A 61 -10.66 0.93 -18.29
C THR A 61 -11.68 1.75 -19.06
N ALA A 62 -11.92 3.00 -18.69
CA ALA A 62 -12.84 3.88 -19.39
C ALA A 62 -12.33 4.24 -20.80
N GLU A 63 -11.03 4.53 -20.95
CA GLU A 63 -10.39 4.82 -22.25
C GLU A 63 -10.42 3.61 -23.19
N ALA A 64 -10.18 2.39 -22.67
CA ALA A 64 -10.25 1.14 -23.42
C ALA A 64 -11.69 0.82 -23.91
N GLU A 65 -12.71 1.14 -23.12
CA GLU A 65 -14.11 1.00 -23.51
C GLU A 65 -14.52 1.99 -24.61
N GLU A 66 -14.00 3.24 -24.55
CA GLU A 66 -14.28 4.27 -25.54
C GLU A 66 -13.60 3.96 -26.88
N GLU A 67 -12.38 3.45 -26.91
CA GLU A 67 -11.69 2.98 -28.12
C GLU A 67 -12.44 1.80 -28.77
N THR A 68 -12.96 0.87 -27.99
CA THR A 68 -13.70 -0.28 -28.50
C THR A 68 -15.03 0.14 -29.13
N GLN A 69 -15.72 1.15 -28.59
CA GLN A 69 -16.94 1.69 -29.17
C GLN A 69 -16.70 2.47 -30.47
N ASN A 70 -15.55 3.15 -30.57
CA ASN A 70 -15.23 3.95 -31.76
C ASN A 70 -14.80 3.08 -32.97
N GLN A 71 -14.24 1.88 -32.72
CA GLN A 71 -13.91 0.92 -33.78
C GLN A 71 -15.16 0.22 -34.38
N HIS A 72 -16.31 0.24 -33.69
CA HIS A 72 -17.56 -0.33 -34.19
C HIS A 72 -18.38 0.65 -35.02
N ALA A 73 -17.95 1.91 -35.17
CA ALA A 73 -18.65 2.96 -35.90
C ALA A 73 -18.12 3.20 -37.33
N ALA A 74 -17.24 2.36 -37.89
CA ALA A 74 -16.80 2.45 -39.27
C ALA A 74 -17.78 1.74 -40.21
N PRO A 75 -18.19 2.36 -41.34
CA PRO A 75 -19.18 1.77 -42.24
C PRO A 75 -18.58 0.59 -43.03
N PRO A 76 -19.42 -0.42 -43.41
CA PRO A 76 -18.94 -1.60 -44.11
C PRO A 76 -18.47 -1.26 -45.52
N VAL A 77 -17.20 -1.44 -45.79
CA VAL A 77 -16.68 -1.44 -47.15
C VAL A 77 -16.83 -2.82 -47.75
N SER A 78 -17.61 -2.83 -48.83
CA SER A 78 -18.05 -3.94 -49.67
C SER A 78 -16.92 -4.66 -50.40
N LEU A 79 -16.95 -6.03 -50.35
CA LEU A 79 -16.69 -7.01 -51.39
C LEU A 79 -15.40 -6.99 -52.27
N ALA A 80 -14.62 -8.06 -52.20
CA ALA A 80 -14.50 -9.06 -53.30
C ALA A 80 -13.62 -10.24 -52.85
N GLU A 81 -14.19 -11.45 -52.97
CA GLU A 81 -13.71 -12.78 -53.41
C GLU A 81 -12.19 -12.93 -53.69
N GLU A 82 -11.50 -13.95 -53.32
CA GLU A 82 -11.60 -15.41 -53.53
C GLU A 82 -10.47 -16.15 -52.79
N GLY A 83 -10.72 -17.40 -52.45
CA GLY A 83 -9.71 -18.46 -52.51
C GLY A 83 -9.21 -19.09 -51.23
N SER A 84 -9.97 -20.05 -50.72
CA SER A 84 -9.56 -21.38 -50.23
C SER A 84 -8.22 -21.54 -49.48
N THR A 85 -8.22 -21.94 -48.25
CA THR A 85 -7.93 -23.30 -47.78
C THR A 85 -8.10 -23.44 -46.26
N VAL A 86 -8.88 -24.42 -45.90
CA VAL A 86 -9.12 -24.98 -44.56
C VAL A 86 -7.83 -25.42 -43.90
N ARG A 87 -7.57 -24.96 -42.70
CA ARG A 87 -6.97 -25.80 -41.64
C ARG A 87 -7.55 -25.38 -40.29
N GLN A 88 -8.39 -26.26 -39.80
CA GLN A 88 -8.78 -26.33 -38.40
C GLN A 88 -7.54 -26.38 -37.53
N SER A 89 -7.51 -25.52 -36.54
CA SER A 89 -6.77 -25.78 -35.30
C SER A 89 -7.71 -25.37 -34.17
N GLU A 90 -8.11 -26.37 -33.45
CA GLU A 90 -9.01 -26.36 -32.34
C GLU A 90 -8.42 -25.57 -31.15
N ASN A 91 -9.32 -24.86 -30.49
CA ASN A 91 -9.34 -24.59 -29.05
C ASN A 91 -8.10 -24.09 -28.33
N ALA A 92 -8.07 -22.79 -28.14
CA ALA A 92 -7.79 -22.24 -26.83
C ALA A 92 -8.79 -21.11 -26.60
N VAL A 93 -9.87 -21.43 -25.90
CA VAL A 93 -10.66 -20.42 -25.19
C VAL A 93 -9.75 -19.95 -24.04
N GLY A 94 -8.81 -19.11 -24.39
CA GLY A 94 -8.10 -18.25 -23.47
C GLY A 94 -9.00 -17.02 -23.32
N GLU A 95 -9.62 -16.92 -22.17
CA GLU A 95 -10.20 -15.69 -21.64
C GLU A 95 -9.09 -14.62 -21.72
N GLN A 96 -9.07 -13.87 -22.80
CA GLN A 96 -8.29 -12.64 -22.90
C GLN A 96 -8.99 -11.64 -21.99
N ALA A 97 -8.67 -11.74 -20.70
CA ALA A 97 -8.80 -10.60 -19.82
C ALA A 97 -8.01 -9.48 -20.50
N ALA A 98 -8.71 -8.44 -20.94
CA ALA A 98 -8.08 -7.23 -21.44
C ALA A 98 -7.03 -6.84 -20.38
N GLN A 99 -5.74 -6.91 -20.74
CA GLN A 99 -4.68 -6.48 -19.86
C GLN A 99 -4.78 -4.95 -19.79
N VAL A 100 -5.45 -4.47 -18.77
CA VAL A 100 -5.46 -3.05 -18.42
C VAL A 100 -4.01 -2.71 -18.02
N THR A 101 -3.36 -1.93 -18.83
CA THR A 101 -1.96 -1.51 -18.61
C THR A 101 -1.98 -0.22 -17.80
N VAL A 102 -1.93 -0.31 -16.48
CA VAL A 102 -1.92 0.88 -15.61
C VAL A 102 -0.65 1.69 -15.82
N ASP A 103 -0.77 2.99 -16.05
CA ASP A 103 0.37 3.91 -16.12
C ASP A 103 1.00 4.08 -14.73
N LEU A 104 2.13 3.43 -14.53
CA LEU A 104 2.89 3.43 -13.27
C LEU A 104 3.95 4.55 -13.21
N SER A 105 4.02 5.43 -14.21
CA SER A 105 5.02 6.50 -14.29
C SER A 105 4.94 7.49 -13.13
N ALA A 106 3.74 7.75 -12.62
CA ALA A 106 3.50 8.63 -11.48
C ALA A 106 4.15 8.09 -10.19
N TYR A 107 4.23 6.77 -10.01
CA TYR A 107 4.88 6.15 -8.86
C TYR A 107 6.40 6.18 -8.99
N LEU A 108 6.93 5.95 -10.19
CA LEU A 108 8.35 6.11 -10.49
C LEU A 108 8.84 7.55 -10.26
N ALA A 109 7.99 8.54 -10.52
CA ALA A 109 8.31 9.94 -10.22
C ALA A 109 8.33 10.25 -8.72
N GLN A 110 7.56 9.53 -7.91
CA GLN A 110 7.53 9.67 -6.45
C GLN A 110 8.66 8.89 -5.77
N ASN A 111 8.97 7.68 -6.27
CA ASN A 111 10.04 6.84 -5.77
C ASN A 111 10.72 6.10 -6.93
N PRO A 112 12.00 6.38 -7.21
CA PRO A 112 12.74 5.75 -8.30
C PRO A 112 12.97 4.25 -8.12
N ASP A 113 12.86 3.74 -6.88
CA ASP A 113 13.01 2.33 -6.55
C ASP A 113 11.73 1.52 -6.78
N PHE A 114 10.65 2.17 -7.20
CA PHE A 114 9.38 1.52 -7.50
C PHE A 114 9.53 0.53 -8.67
N ILE A 115 9.04 -0.71 -8.49
CA ILE A 115 9.10 -1.76 -9.50
C ILE A 115 7.74 -2.32 -9.90
N ALA A 116 6.79 -2.36 -8.99
CA ALA A 116 5.49 -2.99 -9.22
C ALA A 116 4.44 -2.53 -8.21
N TRP A 117 3.18 -2.85 -8.53
CA TRP A 117 2.07 -2.79 -7.59
C TRP A 117 1.60 -4.21 -7.28
N LEU A 118 1.49 -4.58 -5.99
CA LEU A 118 1.02 -5.89 -5.56
C LEU A 118 -0.38 -5.78 -4.98
N ARG A 119 -1.34 -6.45 -5.63
CA ARG A 119 -2.68 -6.65 -5.09
C ARG A 119 -2.95 -8.15 -4.95
N ILE A 120 -3.45 -8.57 -3.79
CA ILE A 120 -3.91 -9.94 -3.55
C ILE A 120 -5.42 -9.87 -3.27
N PRO A 121 -6.27 -10.39 -4.18
CA PRO A 121 -7.72 -10.38 -4.01
C PRO A 121 -8.16 -11.00 -2.67
N GLU A 122 -9.25 -10.50 -2.11
CA GLU A 122 -9.82 -10.94 -0.83
C GLU A 122 -8.92 -10.72 0.40
N THR A 123 -7.86 -9.92 0.24
CA THR A 123 -6.98 -9.52 1.35
C THR A 123 -6.81 -8.00 1.38
N ASN A 124 -6.14 -7.49 2.43
CA ASN A 124 -5.77 -6.08 2.52
C ASN A 124 -4.41 -5.77 1.87
N VAL A 125 -3.84 -6.73 1.12
CA VAL A 125 -2.59 -6.52 0.40
C VAL A 125 -2.89 -5.81 -0.91
N ASP A 126 -2.61 -4.51 -0.94
CA ASP A 126 -2.81 -3.61 -2.07
C ASP A 126 -1.81 -2.44 -1.92
N TYR A 127 -0.55 -2.67 -2.34
CA TYR A 127 0.58 -1.82 -2.00
C TYR A 127 1.60 -1.71 -3.13
N PRO A 128 2.34 -0.58 -3.21
CA PRO A 128 3.52 -0.46 -4.06
C PRO A 128 4.63 -1.39 -3.57
N VAL A 129 5.43 -1.90 -4.50
CA VAL A 129 6.63 -2.71 -4.26
C VAL A 129 7.83 -1.96 -4.80
N VAL A 130 8.88 -1.88 -4.01
CA VAL A 130 10.15 -1.25 -4.36
C VAL A 130 11.27 -2.28 -4.47
N GLN A 131 12.39 -1.92 -5.06
CA GLN A 131 13.59 -2.75 -5.10
C GLN A 131 14.74 -2.06 -4.37
N THR A 132 15.46 -2.79 -3.52
CA THR A 132 16.57 -2.24 -2.72
C THR A 132 17.72 -3.23 -2.56
N ASP A 133 18.92 -2.70 -2.38
CA ASP A 133 20.11 -3.46 -1.99
C ASP A 133 20.18 -3.69 -0.48
N ASP A 134 19.55 -2.82 0.30
CA ASP A 134 19.52 -2.87 1.77
C ASP A 134 18.13 -3.21 2.27
N PRO A 135 17.92 -4.44 2.79
CA PRO A 135 16.61 -4.85 3.31
C PRO A 135 16.14 -4.03 4.52
N ASP A 136 17.06 -3.43 5.29
CA ASP A 136 16.72 -2.63 6.46
C ASP A 136 16.18 -1.25 6.07
N ASP A 137 16.44 -0.78 4.86
CA ASP A 137 15.98 0.52 4.39
C ASP A 137 14.44 0.55 4.35
N TYR A 138 13.82 -0.23 3.49
CA TYR A 138 12.36 -0.22 3.33
C TYR A 138 11.58 -0.97 4.42
N LEU A 139 12.24 -1.71 5.29
CA LEU A 139 11.62 -2.16 6.54
C LEU A 139 11.33 -0.99 7.48
N ASN A 140 12.12 0.08 7.41
CA ASN A 140 12.06 1.21 8.33
C ASN A 140 11.60 2.53 7.67
N HIS A 141 11.23 2.50 6.37
CA HIS A 141 10.75 3.69 5.64
C HIS A 141 9.50 3.41 4.83
N THR A 142 8.64 4.42 4.73
CA THR A 142 7.47 4.40 3.85
C THR A 142 7.89 4.50 2.39
N PHE A 143 6.93 4.34 1.47
CA PHE A 143 7.12 4.53 0.03
C PHE A 143 7.70 5.92 -0.31
N SER A 144 7.34 6.97 0.43
CA SER A 144 7.87 8.32 0.27
C SER A 144 9.20 8.56 0.98
N GLY A 145 9.82 7.54 1.58
CA GLY A 145 11.11 7.64 2.28
C GLY A 145 11.05 8.23 3.68
N LYS A 146 9.88 8.31 4.31
CA LYS A 146 9.75 8.73 5.72
C LYS A 146 10.04 7.56 6.65
N GLN A 147 10.62 7.86 7.82
CA GLN A 147 10.76 6.86 8.88
C GLN A 147 9.42 6.20 9.20
N SER A 148 9.41 4.89 9.31
CA SER A 148 8.19 4.10 9.44
C SER A 148 8.41 2.86 10.30
N VAL A 149 7.39 2.49 11.06
CA VAL A 149 7.32 1.19 11.75
C VAL A 149 6.57 0.15 10.94
N VAL A 150 5.84 0.59 9.92
CA VAL A 150 5.09 -0.28 9.00
C VAL A 150 5.96 -0.69 7.82
N GLY A 151 6.86 0.19 7.36
CA GLY A 151 7.72 -0.03 6.20
C GLY A 151 6.96 -0.09 4.88
N THR A 152 7.66 -0.53 3.84
CA THR A 152 7.15 -0.72 2.48
C THR A 152 7.39 -2.16 2.04
N LEU A 153 6.59 -2.69 1.12
CA LEU A 153 6.89 -3.98 0.48
C LEU A 153 8.08 -3.81 -0.47
N PHE A 154 9.05 -4.71 -0.39
CA PHE A 154 10.24 -4.62 -1.22
C PHE A 154 10.71 -5.98 -1.74
N SER A 155 11.49 -5.94 -2.82
CA SER A 155 12.27 -7.04 -3.36
C SER A 155 13.75 -6.69 -3.32
N LEU A 156 14.62 -7.68 -3.17
CA LEU A 156 16.07 -7.44 -3.19
C LEU A 156 16.57 -7.21 -4.63
N ALA A 157 17.67 -6.48 -4.77
CA ALA A 157 18.22 -6.07 -6.05
C ALA A 157 18.68 -7.23 -6.95
N ASP A 158 18.94 -8.41 -6.38
CA ASP A 158 19.28 -9.64 -7.12
C ASP A 158 18.06 -10.29 -7.80
N ALA A 159 16.84 -9.83 -7.50
CA ALA A 159 15.62 -10.33 -8.12
C ALA A 159 15.42 -9.72 -9.52
N ASP A 160 15.37 -10.56 -10.54
CA ASP A 160 15.05 -10.16 -11.91
C ASP A 160 13.53 -10.28 -12.15
N TYR A 161 12.78 -9.22 -11.87
CA TYR A 161 11.33 -9.17 -12.04
C TYR A 161 10.89 -9.05 -13.51
N LYS A 162 11.82 -8.82 -14.45
CA LYS A 162 11.54 -8.73 -15.90
C LYS A 162 11.66 -10.07 -16.61
N ALA A 163 12.27 -11.08 -15.96
CA ALA A 163 12.45 -12.40 -16.55
C ALA A 163 11.28 -13.33 -16.21
N PRO A 164 10.44 -13.74 -17.19
CA PRO A 164 9.35 -14.68 -16.96
C PRO A 164 9.85 -16.03 -16.42
N GLY A 165 9.09 -16.59 -15.48
CA GLY A 165 9.34 -17.96 -14.96
C GLY A 165 10.34 -18.05 -13.80
N ARG A 166 10.82 -16.93 -13.27
CA ARG A 166 11.62 -16.90 -12.03
C ARG A 166 10.73 -16.64 -10.83
N ASN A 167 11.12 -17.18 -9.68
CA ASN A 167 10.51 -16.84 -8.40
C ASN A 167 11.04 -15.47 -7.96
N ILE A 168 10.12 -14.60 -7.58
CA ILE A 168 10.43 -13.30 -6.99
C ILE A 168 9.98 -13.35 -5.55
N ALA A 169 10.88 -13.04 -4.61
CA ALA A 169 10.55 -12.90 -3.21
C ALA A 169 10.21 -11.44 -2.92
N ILE A 170 9.02 -11.21 -2.35
CA ILE A 170 8.59 -9.90 -1.86
C ILE A 170 8.54 -9.97 -0.35
N TYR A 171 9.21 -9.02 0.29
CA TYR A 171 9.34 -8.90 1.73
C TYR A 171 8.48 -7.76 2.25
N GLY A 172 8.10 -7.84 3.52
CA GLY A 172 7.36 -6.80 4.20
C GLY A 172 7.04 -7.20 5.63
N HIS A 173 6.68 -6.23 6.45
CA HIS A 173 6.35 -6.48 7.84
C HIS A 173 5.12 -7.36 8.04
N HIS A 174 5.17 -8.16 9.11
CA HIS A 174 4.02 -8.78 9.76
C HIS A 174 3.81 -8.13 11.14
N LEU A 175 2.88 -7.19 11.22
CA LEU A 175 2.65 -6.36 12.40
C LEU A 175 1.37 -6.77 13.13
N ARG A 176 1.51 -7.49 14.25
CA ARG A 176 0.35 -7.97 15.03
C ARG A 176 -0.48 -6.87 15.67
N SER A 177 0.13 -5.74 15.99
CA SER A 177 -0.49 -4.63 16.75
C SER A 177 -1.10 -3.53 15.90
N SER A 178 -0.78 -3.46 14.60
CA SER A 178 -1.16 -2.35 13.72
C SER A 178 -2.30 -2.67 12.74
N GLY A 179 -3.17 -3.61 13.10
CA GLY A 179 -4.27 -4.03 12.25
C GLY A 179 -3.82 -4.95 11.09
N GLU A 180 -4.60 -5.01 10.02
CA GLU A 180 -4.36 -5.91 8.87
C GLU A 180 -3.46 -5.26 7.81
N LYS A 181 -2.36 -4.60 8.23
CA LYS A 181 -1.44 -3.92 7.33
C LYS A 181 -0.38 -4.87 6.79
N MET A 182 0.15 -4.54 5.60
CA MET A 182 1.18 -5.31 4.89
C MET A 182 0.77 -6.80 4.80
N PHE A 183 1.65 -7.73 5.11
CA PHE A 183 1.37 -9.17 5.03
C PHE A 183 0.64 -9.76 6.25
N THR A 184 0.19 -8.93 7.19
CA THR A 184 -0.50 -9.42 8.39
C THR A 184 -1.80 -10.18 8.06
N SER A 185 -2.53 -9.77 7.04
CA SER A 185 -3.76 -10.44 6.59
C SER A 185 -3.53 -11.85 6.00
N LEU A 186 -2.31 -12.17 5.56
CA LEU A 186 -1.97 -13.47 4.98
C LEU A 186 -1.69 -14.55 6.04
N MET A 187 -1.55 -14.17 7.30
CA MET A 187 -1.14 -15.05 8.40
C MET A 187 -2.31 -15.52 9.28
N ARG A 188 -3.53 -15.50 8.77
CA ARG A 188 -4.75 -15.98 9.44
C ARG A 188 -5.12 -17.40 9.07
#